data_d23231ff7c1e7a797b381d4e336ef6db
#
_entry.id   d23231ff7c1e7a797b381d4e336ef6db
#
_cell.length_a   1.000
_cell.length_b   1.000
_cell.length_c   1.000
_cell.angle_alpha   90.00
_cell.angle_beta   90.00
_cell.angle_gamma   90.00
#
_symmetry.space_group_name_H-M   'P 1'
#
loop_
_entity.id
_entity.type
_entity.pdbx_description
1 polymer ?
#
loop_
_entity_poly.entity_id
_entity_poly.type
_entity_poly.pdbx_seq_one_letter_code
_entity_poly.pdbx_strand_id
1 'polypeptide(L)'
;MIAHREVSAEANIWVFEIPALGAVGQAMKLSQVADEARGIIAAWNEDGPDEDSFTVQVRLDGEAEARSMWQEGAEEEHHAREALEHAAARKREAIALLRIEKKYSANDTARVLGVTRQRVYQLAR
;
A
#
# COMPACT_ATOMS: atom_id res chain seq x y z
N MET A 1 -7.79 -5.51 22.18
CA MET A 1 -6.38 -5.38 22.60
C MET A 1 -5.71 -4.32 21.72
N ILE A 2 -5.01 -3.39 22.35
CA ILE A 2 -4.29 -2.32 21.64
C ILE A 2 -2.80 -2.51 21.87
N ALA A 3 -2.04 -2.55 20.79
CA ALA A 3 -0.59 -2.64 20.83
C ALA A 3 0.03 -1.32 20.35
N HIS A 4 1.09 -0.90 20.99
CA HIS A 4 1.87 0.27 20.61
C HIS A 4 3.36 -0.05 20.73
N ARG A 5 4.16 0.74 20.03
CA ARG A 5 5.60 0.53 20.02
C ARG A 5 6.30 1.52 20.95
N GLU A 6 7.04 1.00 21.91
CA GLU A 6 7.92 1.81 22.74
C GLU A 6 9.34 1.76 22.21
N VAL A 7 9.92 2.93 22.03
CA VAL A 7 11.28 3.10 21.57
C VAL A 7 12.09 3.71 22.70
N SER A 8 13.07 2.99 23.21
CA SER A 8 14.01 3.49 24.21
C SER A 8 15.43 3.29 23.72
N ALA A 9 16.41 3.88 24.40
CA ALA A 9 17.82 3.72 24.10
C ALA A 9 18.29 2.25 24.21
N GLU A 10 17.59 1.44 25.00
CA GLU A 10 17.97 0.06 25.29
C GLU A 10 17.14 -0.99 24.55
N ALA A 11 15.90 -0.67 24.21
CA ALA A 11 15.01 -1.63 23.57
C ALA A 11 13.97 -0.94 22.68
N ASN A 12 13.64 -1.62 21.60
CA ASN A 12 12.61 -1.22 20.66
C ASN A 12 11.60 -2.37 20.62
N ILE A 13 10.56 -2.26 21.45
CA ILE A 13 9.63 -3.34 21.71
C ILE A 13 8.19 -2.93 21.44
N TRP A 14 7.35 -3.94 21.17
CA TRP A 14 5.90 -3.79 21.13
C TRP A 14 5.35 -4.08 22.51
N VAL A 15 4.61 -3.12 23.04
CA VAL A 15 3.88 -3.26 24.32
C VAL A 15 2.40 -3.39 23.98
N PHE A 16 1.72 -4.31 24.62
CA PHE A 16 0.30 -4.49 24.41
C PHE A 16 -0.43 -4.71 25.72
N GLU A 17 -1.70 -4.32 25.76
CA GLU A 17 -2.58 -4.49 26.90
C GLU A 17 -3.71 -5.44 26.54
N ILE A 18 -4.05 -6.32 27.48
CA ILE A 18 -5.21 -7.19 27.38
C ILE A 18 -6.24 -6.69 28.41
N PRO A 19 -7.17 -5.77 28.01
CA PRO A 19 -8.04 -5.08 28.96
C PRO A 19 -8.92 -6.02 29.77
N ALA A 20 -9.38 -7.10 29.16
CA ALA A 20 -10.24 -8.09 29.84
C ALA A 20 -9.56 -8.76 31.05
N LEU A 21 -8.23 -8.84 31.05
CA LEU A 21 -7.43 -9.47 32.11
C LEU A 21 -6.69 -8.45 32.97
N GLY A 22 -6.62 -7.19 32.53
CA GLY A 22 -5.76 -6.19 33.14
C GLY A 22 -4.28 -6.53 33.00
N ALA A 23 -3.92 -7.36 32.02
CA ALA A 23 -2.56 -7.81 31.78
C ALA A 23 -1.87 -6.96 30.73
N VAL A 24 -0.55 -6.85 30.85
CA VAL A 24 0.33 -6.18 29.90
C VAL A 24 1.38 -7.17 29.42
N GLY A 25 1.68 -7.14 28.15
CA GLY A 25 2.71 -7.98 27.56
C GLY A 25 3.59 -7.21 26.60
N GLN A 26 4.62 -7.86 26.12
CA GLN A 26 5.57 -7.27 25.17
C GLN A 26 6.07 -8.31 24.18
N ALA A 27 6.44 -7.83 23.00
CA ALA A 27 7.03 -8.62 21.94
C ALA A 27 8.11 -7.83 21.20
N MET A 28 9.07 -8.50 20.66
CA MET A 28 10.15 -7.85 19.90
C MET A 28 9.68 -7.44 18.49
N LYS A 29 8.73 -8.17 17.93
CA LYS A 29 8.20 -7.95 16.58
C LYS A 29 6.68 -7.92 16.61
N LEU A 30 6.10 -7.09 15.77
CA LEU A 30 4.63 -7.03 15.61
C LEU A 30 4.04 -8.40 15.28
N SER A 31 4.71 -9.19 14.46
CA SER A 31 4.25 -10.55 14.10
C SER A 31 4.11 -11.51 15.28
N GLN A 32 4.74 -11.21 16.41
CA GLN A 32 4.74 -12.03 17.62
C GLN A 32 3.70 -11.59 18.64
N VAL A 33 3.11 -10.42 18.48
CA VAL A 33 2.17 -9.84 19.48
C VAL A 33 0.97 -10.74 19.72
N ALA A 34 0.33 -11.23 18.67
CA ALA A 34 -0.85 -12.08 18.81
C ALA A 34 -0.54 -13.40 19.53
N ASP A 35 0.59 -14.01 19.22
CA ASP A 35 1.01 -15.27 19.84
C ASP A 35 1.40 -15.07 21.31
N GLU A 36 2.11 -14.00 21.63
CA GLU A 36 2.45 -13.67 23.00
C GLU A 36 1.19 -13.38 23.85
N ALA A 37 0.24 -12.64 23.28
CA ALA A 37 -1.04 -12.35 23.93
C ALA A 37 -1.84 -13.63 24.16
N ARG A 38 -1.86 -14.54 23.18
CA ARG A 38 -2.55 -15.82 23.26
C ARG A 38 -1.99 -16.67 24.39
N GLY A 39 -0.66 -16.72 24.51
CA GLY A 39 0.02 -17.42 25.61
C GLY A 39 -0.35 -16.86 26.98
N ILE A 40 -0.41 -15.55 27.13
CA ILE A 40 -0.80 -14.90 28.38
C ILE A 40 -2.25 -15.23 28.74
N ILE A 41 -3.16 -15.16 27.77
CA ILE A 41 -4.59 -15.47 27.99
C ILE A 41 -4.76 -16.93 28.43
N ALA A 42 -4.09 -17.85 27.77
CA ALA A 42 -4.16 -19.28 28.10
C ALA A 42 -3.58 -19.59 29.48
N ALA A 43 -2.52 -18.90 29.88
CA ALA A 43 -1.85 -19.11 31.17
C ALA A 43 -2.47 -18.35 32.35
N TRP A 44 -3.42 -17.43 32.10
CA TRP A 44 -3.97 -16.54 33.14
C TRP A 44 -4.71 -17.28 34.24
N ASN A 45 -5.43 -18.35 33.90
CA ASN A 45 -6.12 -19.24 34.83
C ASN A 45 -5.77 -20.68 34.53
N GLU A 46 -5.73 -21.55 35.56
CA GLU A 46 -5.50 -22.99 35.39
C GLU A 46 -6.57 -23.65 34.50
N ASP A 47 -7.80 -23.12 34.55
CA ASP A 47 -8.92 -23.56 33.72
C ASP A 47 -9.14 -22.70 32.50
N GLY A 48 -8.11 -21.94 32.08
CA GLY A 48 -8.17 -21.07 30.91
C GLY A 48 -8.32 -21.84 29.59
N PRO A 49 -8.77 -21.16 28.52
CA PRO A 49 -8.92 -21.81 27.21
C PRO A 49 -7.56 -22.20 26.63
N ASP A 50 -7.56 -23.27 25.85
CA ASP A 50 -6.37 -23.66 25.08
C ASP A 50 -5.97 -22.58 24.09
N GLU A 51 -4.66 -22.39 23.85
CA GLU A 51 -4.13 -21.39 22.92
C GLU A 51 -4.74 -21.47 21.53
N ASP A 52 -5.07 -22.69 21.07
CA ASP A 52 -5.62 -22.93 19.73
C ASP A 52 -7.15 -22.76 19.65
N SER A 53 -7.83 -22.54 20.79
CA SER A 53 -9.29 -22.49 20.85
C SER A 53 -9.89 -21.11 20.56
N PHE A 54 -9.07 -20.07 20.45
CA PHE A 54 -9.52 -18.71 20.24
C PHE A 54 -8.53 -17.92 19.37
N THR A 55 -9.02 -16.83 18.80
CA THR A 55 -8.20 -15.88 18.04
C THR A 55 -8.07 -14.58 18.80
N VAL A 56 -6.94 -13.90 18.62
CA VAL A 56 -6.67 -12.61 19.25
C VAL A 56 -6.75 -11.51 18.17
N GLN A 57 -7.59 -10.51 18.41
CA GLN A 57 -7.62 -9.33 17.57
C GLN A 57 -6.66 -8.29 18.14
N VAL A 58 -5.73 -7.86 17.31
CA VAL A 58 -4.75 -6.84 17.67
C VAL A 58 -5.14 -5.52 17.01
N ARG A 59 -5.30 -4.48 17.81
CA ARG A 59 -5.47 -3.12 17.32
C ARG A 59 -4.18 -2.37 17.53
N LEU A 60 -3.75 -1.65 16.52
CA LEU A 60 -2.50 -0.90 16.54
C LEU A 60 -2.79 0.60 16.59
N ASP A 61 -2.01 1.32 17.38
CA ASP A 61 -2.06 2.77 17.42
C ASP A 61 -1.65 3.33 16.05
N GLY A 62 -2.47 4.21 15.50
CA GLY A 62 -2.23 4.82 14.20
C GLY A 62 -2.58 3.93 12.98
N GLU A 63 -3.03 2.69 13.18
CA GLU A 63 -3.32 1.76 12.09
C GLU A 63 -4.42 2.29 11.16
N ALA A 64 -5.52 2.74 11.72
CA ALA A 64 -6.65 3.22 10.91
C ALA A 64 -6.28 4.45 10.09
N GLU A 65 -5.55 5.39 10.67
CA GLU A 65 -5.05 6.58 9.97
C GLU A 65 -4.10 6.20 8.85
N ALA A 66 -3.12 5.35 9.15
CA ALA A 66 -2.13 4.91 8.16
C ALA A 66 -2.78 4.16 6.99
N ARG A 67 -3.73 3.29 7.29
CA ARG A 67 -4.47 2.56 6.24
C ARG A 67 -5.31 3.49 5.38
N SER A 68 -5.94 4.50 5.98
CA SER A 68 -6.71 5.50 5.24
C SER A 68 -5.81 6.30 4.29
N MET A 69 -4.67 6.77 4.76
CA MET A 69 -3.68 7.48 3.94
C MET A 69 -3.16 6.62 2.80
N TRP A 70 -2.86 5.37 3.11
CA TRP A 70 -2.40 4.40 2.11
C TRP A 70 -3.44 4.17 1.02
N GLN A 71 -4.71 4.01 1.43
CA GLN A 71 -5.81 3.80 0.51
C GLN A 71 -6.04 5.01 -0.39
N GLU A 72 -6.01 6.22 0.17
CA GLU A 72 -6.09 7.46 -0.61
C GLU A 72 -4.97 7.54 -1.64
N GLY A 73 -3.73 7.24 -1.23
CA GLY A 73 -2.59 7.22 -2.12
C GLY A 73 -2.73 6.17 -3.23
N ALA A 74 -3.23 4.98 -2.91
CA ALA A 74 -3.46 3.92 -3.88
C ALA A 74 -4.53 4.31 -4.91
N GLU A 75 -5.59 4.98 -4.48
CA GLU A 75 -6.65 5.48 -5.37
C GLU A 75 -6.13 6.58 -6.29
N GLU A 76 -5.36 7.53 -5.76
CA GLU A 76 -4.74 8.58 -6.57
C GLU A 76 -3.78 8.02 -7.60
N GLU A 77 -2.98 7.02 -7.21
CA GLU A 77 -2.07 6.32 -8.11
C GLU A 77 -2.83 5.60 -9.24
N HIS A 78 -3.93 4.96 -8.91
CA HIS A 78 -4.78 4.28 -9.88
C HIS A 78 -5.35 5.27 -10.90
N HIS A 79 -5.90 6.40 -10.45
CA HIS A 79 -6.42 7.46 -11.30
C HIS A 79 -5.34 8.10 -12.16
N ALA A 80 -4.15 8.31 -11.60
CA ALA A 80 -3.01 8.84 -12.34
C ALA A 80 -2.57 7.89 -13.45
N ARG A 81 -2.56 6.60 -13.17
CA ARG A 81 -2.22 5.56 -14.14
C ARG A 81 -3.23 5.50 -15.29
N GLU A 82 -4.52 5.58 -14.98
CA GLU A 82 -5.58 5.66 -15.99
C GLU A 82 -5.44 6.92 -16.86
N ALA A 83 -5.14 8.06 -16.23
CA ALA A 83 -4.91 9.31 -16.95
C ALA A 83 -3.71 9.22 -17.90
N LEU A 84 -2.63 8.56 -17.48
CA LEU A 84 -1.45 8.33 -18.33
C LEU A 84 -1.79 7.42 -19.53
N GLU A 85 -2.55 6.38 -19.31
CA GLU A 85 -2.99 5.47 -20.38
C GLU A 85 -3.87 6.20 -21.39
N HIS A 86 -4.80 7.00 -20.90
CA HIS A 86 -5.68 7.82 -21.75
C HIS A 86 -4.86 8.84 -22.56
N ALA A 87 -3.89 9.51 -21.92
CA ALA A 87 -3.01 10.47 -22.60
C ALA A 87 -2.17 9.78 -23.69
N ALA A 88 -1.66 8.60 -23.40
CA ALA A 88 -0.89 7.83 -24.39
C ALA A 88 -1.76 7.44 -25.59
N ALA A 89 -3.00 7.03 -25.36
CA ALA A 89 -3.95 6.70 -26.43
C ALA A 89 -4.25 7.92 -27.30
N ARG A 90 -4.48 9.09 -26.69
CA ARG A 90 -4.73 10.35 -27.44
C ARG A 90 -3.53 10.75 -28.29
N LYS A 91 -2.32 10.58 -27.77
CA LYS A 91 -1.10 10.87 -28.54
C LYS A 91 -0.96 9.92 -29.75
N ARG A 92 -1.25 8.64 -29.56
CA ARG A 92 -1.27 7.69 -30.69
C ARG A 92 -2.31 8.05 -31.74
N GLU A 93 -3.49 8.47 -31.32
CA GLU A 93 -4.54 8.92 -32.23
C GLU A 93 -4.10 10.15 -33.05
N ALA A 94 -3.43 11.11 -32.42
CA ALA A 94 -2.90 12.28 -33.10
C ALA A 94 -1.86 11.90 -34.18
N ILE A 95 -0.97 10.97 -33.84
CA ILE A 95 0.03 10.47 -34.80
C ILE A 95 -0.65 9.74 -35.94
N ALA A 96 -1.61 8.87 -35.65
CA ALA A 96 -2.36 8.12 -36.67
C ALA A 96 -3.13 9.05 -37.59
N LEU A 97 -3.73 10.12 -37.08
CA LEU A 97 -4.42 11.12 -37.88
C LEU A 97 -3.47 11.71 -38.93
N LEU A 98 -2.30 12.16 -38.52
CA LEU A 98 -1.33 12.80 -39.44
C LEU A 98 -0.66 11.79 -40.36
N ARG A 99 -0.22 10.65 -39.83
CA ARG A 99 0.53 9.65 -40.58
C ARG A 99 -0.34 8.84 -41.54
N ILE A 100 -1.48 8.39 -41.08
CA ILE A 100 -2.35 7.46 -41.81
C ILE A 100 -3.41 8.18 -42.64
N GLU A 101 -4.21 9.04 -42.02
CA GLU A 101 -5.30 9.74 -42.71
C GLU A 101 -4.78 10.87 -43.59
N LYS A 102 -3.87 11.69 -43.10
CA LYS A 102 -3.35 12.85 -43.82
C LYS A 102 -2.06 12.56 -44.59
N LYS A 103 -1.46 11.38 -44.37
CA LYS A 103 -0.25 10.89 -45.07
C LYS A 103 0.98 11.79 -44.92
N TYR A 104 1.12 12.41 -43.73
CA TYR A 104 2.31 13.18 -43.40
C TYR A 104 3.52 12.25 -43.22
N SER A 105 4.70 12.74 -43.60
CA SER A 105 5.94 12.05 -43.26
C SER A 105 6.17 12.07 -41.74
N ALA A 106 7.07 11.20 -41.26
CA ALA A 106 7.46 11.20 -39.86
C ALA A 106 8.10 12.55 -39.46
N ASN A 107 8.89 13.16 -40.33
CA ASN A 107 9.48 14.48 -40.08
C ASN A 107 8.44 15.58 -39.97
N ASP A 108 7.46 15.59 -40.85
CA ASP A 108 6.39 16.61 -40.81
C ASP A 108 5.49 16.42 -39.59
N THR A 109 5.17 15.17 -39.25
CA THR A 109 4.41 14.84 -38.04
C THR A 109 5.15 15.33 -36.79
N ALA A 110 6.44 15.04 -36.69
CA ALA A 110 7.29 15.50 -35.58
C ALA A 110 7.26 17.04 -35.45
N ARG A 111 7.37 17.73 -36.58
CA ARG A 111 7.33 19.20 -36.62
C ARG A 111 5.99 19.77 -36.16
N VAL A 112 4.88 19.19 -36.61
CA VAL A 112 3.53 19.64 -36.23
C VAL A 112 3.27 19.44 -34.75
N LEU A 113 3.67 18.29 -34.21
CA LEU A 113 3.44 17.93 -32.81
C LEU A 113 4.50 18.46 -31.83
N GLY A 114 5.58 19.03 -32.35
CA GLY A 114 6.65 19.57 -31.50
C GLY A 114 7.47 18.50 -30.80
N VAL A 115 7.63 17.34 -31.42
CA VAL A 115 8.40 16.21 -30.88
C VAL A 115 9.51 15.80 -31.87
N THR A 116 10.37 14.87 -31.47
CA THR A 116 11.40 14.34 -32.35
C THR A 116 10.83 13.25 -33.28
N ARG A 117 11.47 13.05 -34.42
CA ARG A 117 11.14 11.96 -35.34
C ARG A 117 11.19 10.61 -34.63
N GLN A 118 12.20 10.38 -33.79
CA GLN A 118 12.33 9.17 -32.99
C GLN A 118 11.12 8.96 -32.07
N ARG A 119 10.64 10.02 -31.45
CA ARG A 119 9.47 9.98 -30.57
C ARG A 119 8.20 9.60 -31.33
N VAL A 120 8.05 10.07 -32.57
CA VAL A 120 6.94 9.68 -33.44
C VAL A 120 6.91 8.15 -33.63
N TYR A 121 8.05 7.55 -33.94
CA TYR A 121 8.14 6.10 -34.12
C TYR A 121 7.88 5.34 -32.81
N GLN A 122 8.37 5.83 -31.68
CA GLN A 122 8.15 5.20 -30.38
C GLN A 122 6.66 5.20 -29.99
N LEU A 123 5.98 6.31 -30.23
CA LEU A 123 4.57 6.47 -29.85
C LEU A 123 3.62 5.77 -30.83
N ALA A 124 4.05 5.47 -32.04
CA ALA A 124 3.24 4.78 -33.04
C ALA A 124 3.15 3.25 -32.82
N ARG A 125 3.89 2.73 -31.87
CA ARG A 125 3.90 1.29 -31.56
C ARG A 125 2.67 0.84 -30.79
#